data_4f25e596a14815402c219102399d2d95
#
_entry.id   4f25e596a14815402c219102399d2d95
#
_cell.length_a   1.000
_cell.length_b   1.000
_cell.length_c   1.000
_cell.angle_alpha   90.00
_cell.angle_beta   90.00
_cell.angle_gamma   90.00
#
_symmetry.space_group_name_H-M   'P 1'
#
loop_
_entity.id
_entity.type
_entity.pdbx_description
1 polymer ?
#
loop_
_entity_poly.entity_id
_entity_poly.type
_entity_poly.pdbx_seq_one_letter_code
_entity_poly.pdbx_strand_id
1 'polypeptide(L)'
;MKLFRSRWSFLAIALISVCLLTGGFWWWNRGADPSAMRNTEGHLALGNPSNAGRDENNYLLIKTQYISSYNNTKHIPNWVSWKLTIKDIGTVPRRNDFTQDETLPKGWQRVKSTDYSGSGYDRGHMCPAADRSANVEDNTATFILTNIIPQARDNNQGPWAKLEDYTRDQVKLGQEAYIISGGYGQKGVLPKGKVAIPANTWKVIVFAEPGSKGAASVTEKTRIIAVDLPNDEGIKQNKWQQYQTTIRELEQKTGYDFLSTVPKEIQDKLEVKQ
;
A
#
# COMPACT_ATOMS: atom_id res chain seq x y z
N MET A 1 47.09 61.30 -4.78
CA MET A 1 45.88 60.77 -4.03
C MET A 1 45.32 59.59 -4.80
N LYS A 2 45.71 58.37 -4.45
CA LYS A 2 45.33 57.13 -5.16
C LYS A 2 44.29 56.40 -4.31
N LEU A 3 43.09 56.18 -4.85
CA LEU A 3 42.02 55.43 -4.25
C LEU A 3 42.31 53.92 -4.41
N PHE A 4 42.50 53.18 -3.29
CA PHE A 4 42.46 51.75 -3.22
C PHE A 4 40.97 51.32 -3.07
N ARG A 5 40.42 50.69 -4.10
CA ARG A 5 39.13 50.00 -4.00
C ARG A 5 39.38 48.52 -3.67
N SER A 6 38.82 48.07 -2.56
CA SER A 6 38.97 46.73 -2.02
C SER A 6 38.23 45.70 -2.87
N ARG A 7 38.95 44.64 -3.25
CA ARG A 7 38.44 43.48 -4.04
C ARG A 7 37.79 42.38 -3.21
N TRP A 8 37.31 42.70 -1.98
CA TRP A 8 36.86 41.67 -1.04
C TRP A 8 35.33 41.48 -0.97
N SER A 9 34.56 42.28 -1.71
CA SER A 9 33.07 42.24 -1.61
C SER A 9 32.38 41.19 -2.48
N PHE A 10 33.07 40.58 -3.44
CA PHE A 10 32.45 39.61 -4.36
C PHE A 10 32.63 38.15 -3.95
N LEU A 11 33.58 37.82 -3.07
CA LEU A 11 33.81 36.47 -2.62
C LEU A 11 32.84 36.03 -1.48
N ALA A 12 32.35 36.98 -0.71
CA ALA A 12 31.40 36.69 0.39
C ALA A 12 29.98 36.33 -0.12
N ILE A 13 29.52 36.90 -1.22
CA ILE A 13 28.21 36.66 -1.81
C ILE A 13 28.12 35.29 -2.50
N ALA A 14 29.21 34.83 -3.14
CA ALA A 14 29.28 33.54 -3.81
C ALA A 14 29.25 32.35 -2.82
N LEU A 15 29.86 32.51 -1.63
CA LEU A 15 29.91 31.47 -0.62
C LEU A 15 28.52 31.29 0.11
N ILE A 16 27.77 32.37 0.29
CA ILE A 16 26.44 32.32 0.90
C ILE A 16 25.42 31.67 -0.07
N SER A 17 25.54 31.95 -1.37
CA SER A 17 24.63 31.32 -2.38
C SER A 17 24.85 29.82 -2.54
N VAL A 18 26.09 29.35 -2.43
CA VAL A 18 26.40 27.90 -2.49
C VAL A 18 25.94 27.18 -1.22
N CYS A 19 26.05 27.81 -0.04
CA CYS A 19 25.56 27.20 1.20
C CYS A 19 24.03 27.11 1.25
N LEU A 20 23.28 28.04 0.63
CA LEU A 20 21.82 27.97 0.57
C LEU A 20 21.33 26.91 -0.42
N LEU A 21 22.03 26.68 -1.53
CA LEU A 21 21.65 25.65 -2.51
C LEU A 21 22.01 24.25 -2.03
N THR A 22 23.16 24.07 -1.37
CA THR A 22 23.55 22.76 -0.82
C THR A 22 22.81 22.44 0.47
N GLY A 23 22.54 23.43 1.34
CA GLY A 23 21.75 23.26 2.56
C GLY A 23 20.29 22.91 2.28
N GLY A 24 19.68 23.50 1.25
CA GLY A 24 18.31 23.20 0.80
C GLY A 24 18.19 21.77 0.22
N PHE A 25 19.19 21.33 -0.54
CA PHE A 25 19.23 19.97 -1.10
C PHE A 25 19.45 18.91 -0.02
N TRP A 26 20.21 19.21 1.03
CA TRP A 26 20.41 18.33 2.19
C TRP A 26 19.19 18.28 3.12
N TRP A 27 18.42 19.34 3.19
CA TRP A 27 17.19 19.37 4.03
C TRP A 27 16.04 18.63 3.36
N TRP A 28 15.96 18.64 2.04
CA TRP A 28 14.95 17.89 1.28
C TRP A 28 15.14 16.37 1.37
N ASN A 29 16.37 15.91 1.49
CA ASN A 29 16.73 14.48 1.56
C ASN A 29 16.78 13.90 2.99
N ARG A 30 16.45 14.66 4.03
CA ARG A 30 16.34 14.14 5.40
C ARG A 30 14.97 13.54 5.68
N GLY A 31 14.53 12.53 4.93
CA GLY A 31 13.17 12.03 5.12
C GLY A 31 12.93 10.55 4.89
N ALA A 32 13.86 9.83 4.32
CA ALA A 32 13.77 8.37 4.27
C ALA A 32 15.05 7.78 4.85
N ASP A 33 14.92 6.99 5.91
CA ASP A 33 16.02 6.17 6.41
C ASP A 33 16.49 5.26 5.26
N PRO A 34 17.79 5.28 4.88
CA PRO A 34 18.31 4.39 3.83
C PRO A 34 18.12 2.90 4.13
N SER A 35 17.95 2.52 5.41
CA SER A 35 17.60 1.14 5.81
C SER A 35 16.12 0.84 5.54
N ALA A 36 15.23 1.82 5.73
CA ALA A 36 13.83 1.72 5.36
C ALA A 36 13.67 1.60 3.83
N MET A 37 14.44 2.37 3.04
CA MET A 37 14.42 2.24 1.58
C MET A 37 14.87 0.85 1.10
N ARG A 38 15.86 0.22 1.74
CA ARG A 38 16.29 -1.14 1.38
C ARG A 38 15.23 -2.21 1.64
N ASN A 39 14.38 -2.03 2.66
CA ASN A 39 13.24 -2.92 2.91
C ASN A 39 12.05 -2.64 1.97
N THR A 40 12.00 -1.48 1.30
CA THR A 40 10.94 -1.12 0.37
C THR A 40 11.04 -1.83 -0.99
N GLU A 41 12.23 -2.27 -1.38
CA GLU A 41 12.48 -2.92 -2.68
C GLU A 41 11.57 -4.14 -2.92
N GLY A 42 11.18 -4.86 -1.84
CA GLY A 42 10.25 -5.98 -1.94
C GLY A 42 8.78 -5.55 -2.12
N HIS A 43 8.29 -4.64 -1.29
CA HIS A 43 6.86 -4.32 -1.21
C HIS A 43 6.39 -3.29 -2.25
N LEU A 44 7.29 -2.41 -2.72
CA LEU A 44 7.04 -1.44 -3.81
C LEU A 44 7.83 -1.76 -5.07
N ALA A 45 8.24 -3.00 -5.26
CA ALA A 45 9.03 -3.40 -6.42
C ALA A 45 8.36 -3.13 -7.77
N LEU A 46 7.03 -3.01 -7.79
CA LEU A 46 6.24 -2.71 -8.99
C LEU A 46 5.80 -1.23 -9.05
N GLY A 47 6.28 -0.38 -8.14
CA GLY A 47 6.02 1.05 -8.11
C GLY A 47 5.22 1.54 -6.92
N ASN A 48 5.13 2.86 -6.80
CA ASN A 48 4.31 3.60 -5.84
C ASN A 48 3.14 4.25 -6.59
N PRO A 49 1.98 3.61 -6.67
CA PRO A 49 0.97 3.93 -7.68
C PRO A 49 0.29 5.29 -7.51
N SER A 50 0.36 5.88 -6.34
CA SER A 50 -0.18 7.21 -6.08
C SER A 50 0.91 8.27 -5.82
N ASN A 51 2.18 7.94 -6.02
CA ASN A 51 3.30 8.78 -5.60
C ASN A 51 3.16 9.20 -4.12
N ALA A 52 2.77 8.25 -3.26
CA ALA A 52 2.58 8.49 -1.83
C ALA A 52 3.87 9.01 -1.20
N GLY A 53 3.75 10.01 -0.32
CA GLY A 53 4.88 10.70 0.28
C GLY A 53 4.50 11.33 1.61
N ARG A 54 4.61 12.66 1.72
CA ARG A 54 4.32 13.42 2.94
C ARG A 54 2.96 14.12 2.95
N ASP A 55 2.21 14.06 1.86
CA ASP A 55 0.85 14.58 1.81
C ASP A 55 -0.02 13.82 2.83
N GLU A 56 -0.78 14.53 3.64
CA GLU A 56 -1.57 13.92 4.72
C GLU A 56 -2.65 12.96 4.22
N ASN A 57 -3.12 13.11 3.00
CA ASN A 57 -4.13 12.25 2.40
C ASN A 57 -3.55 11.23 1.41
N ASN A 58 -2.22 11.25 1.25
CA ASN A 58 -1.44 10.30 0.46
C ASN A 58 -0.11 10.02 1.18
N TYR A 59 -0.19 9.70 2.48
CA TYR A 59 0.96 9.59 3.36
C TYR A 59 1.56 8.19 3.33
N LEU A 60 2.85 8.11 2.97
CA LEU A 60 3.57 6.83 2.89
C LEU A 60 3.94 6.32 4.28
N LEU A 61 3.36 5.19 4.66
CA LEU A 61 3.71 4.43 5.86
C LEU A 61 4.51 3.20 5.47
N ILE A 62 5.70 3.07 6.06
CA ILE A 62 6.64 1.97 5.80
C ILE A 62 6.66 1.06 7.02
N LYS A 63 6.22 -0.18 6.85
CA LYS A 63 6.33 -1.27 7.82
C LYS A 63 7.21 -2.36 7.21
N THR A 64 7.83 -3.19 8.03
CA THR A 64 8.62 -4.34 7.56
C THR A 64 7.75 -5.35 6.80
N GLN A 65 6.47 -5.43 7.16
CA GLN A 65 5.53 -6.44 6.66
C GLN A 65 4.77 -5.98 5.40
N TYR A 66 4.61 -4.68 5.21
CA TYR A 66 3.90 -4.06 4.08
C TYR A 66 4.20 -2.56 4.02
N ILE A 67 3.85 -1.94 2.92
CA ILE A 67 3.89 -0.49 2.75
C ILE A 67 2.50 -0.02 2.39
N SER A 68 2.10 1.16 2.87
CA SER A 68 0.78 1.70 2.57
C SER A 68 0.82 3.21 2.31
N SER A 69 -0.15 3.68 1.53
CA SER A 69 -0.54 5.09 1.52
C SER A 69 -1.72 5.27 2.45
N TYR A 70 -1.59 6.11 3.45
CA TYR A 70 -2.64 6.42 4.41
C TYR A 70 -3.32 7.74 4.09
N ASN A 71 -4.62 7.80 4.31
CA ASN A 71 -5.43 9.01 4.14
C ASN A 71 -5.92 9.50 5.50
N ASN A 72 -5.38 10.63 5.95
CA ASN A 72 -5.70 11.19 7.26
C ASN A 72 -7.13 11.76 7.34
N THR A 73 -7.71 12.23 6.23
CA THR A 73 -9.11 12.72 6.20
C THR A 73 -10.11 11.55 6.21
N LYS A 74 -9.80 10.46 5.51
CA LYS A 74 -10.66 9.27 5.42
C LYS A 74 -10.42 8.28 6.57
N HIS A 75 -9.29 8.36 7.26
CA HIS A 75 -8.85 7.46 8.31
C HIS A 75 -8.74 5.99 7.88
N ILE A 76 -8.41 5.74 6.62
CA ILE A 76 -8.16 4.43 6.03
C ILE A 76 -6.93 4.47 5.13
N PRO A 77 -6.30 3.32 4.82
CA PRO A 77 -5.30 3.28 3.75
C PRO A 77 -5.97 3.54 2.39
N ASN A 78 -5.32 4.32 1.53
CA ASN A 78 -5.67 4.41 0.12
C ASN A 78 -5.34 3.09 -0.57
N TRP A 79 -4.18 2.54 -0.25
CA TRP A 79 -3.72 1.22 -0.67
C TRP A 79 -2.69 0.67 0.32
N VAL A 80 -2.53 -0.67 0.29
CA VAL A 80 -1.49 -1.42 1.00
C VAL A 80 -0.85 -2.36 -0.01
N SER A 81 0.49 -2.39 -0.05
CA SER A 81 1.30 -3.21 -0.95
C SER A 81 2.25 -4.12 -0.19
N TRP A 82 2.33 -5.39 -0.60
CA TRP A 82 3.25 -6.36 -0.01
C TRP A 82 3.71 -7.42 -1.01
N LYS A 83 4.91 -7.92 -0.81
CA LYS A 83 5.40 -9.14 -1.45
C LYS A 83 5.04 -10.32 -0.54
N LEU A 84 4.52 -11.39 -1.11
CA LEU A 84 4.20 -12.65 -0.43
C LEU A 84 5.07 -13.76 -0.99
N THR A 85 5.76 -14.48 -0.10
CA THR A 85 6.58 -15.64 -0.40
C THR A 85 6.23 -16.78 0.54
N ILE A 86 6.70 -17.99 0.24
CA ILE A 86 6.49 -19.15 1.13
C ILE A 86 7.08 -18.92 2.54
N LYS A 87 8.10 -18.07 2.67
CA LYS A 87 8.74 -17.76 3.96
C LYS A 87 7.84 -16.93 4.89
N ASP A 88 6.85 -16.25 4.35
CA ASP A 88 5.91 -15.40 5.10
C ASP A 88 4.74 -16.22 5.67
N ILE A 89 4.53 -17.43 5.14
CA ILE A 89 3.43 -18.31 5.49
C ILE A 89 3.92 -19.33 6.52
N GLY A 90 3.21 -19.44 7.64
CA GLY A 90 3.50 -20.39 8.71
C GLY A 90 2.24 -20.80 9.47
N THR A 91 2.39 -21.13 10.74
CA THR A 91 1.33 -21.71 11.57
C THR A 91 0.91 -20.83 12.75
N VAL A 92 1.38 -19.59 12.81
CA VAL A 92 0.97 -18.66 13.87
C VAL A 92 -0.54 -18.44 13.76
N PRO A 93 -1.32 -18.72 14.82
CA PRO A 93 -2.76 -18.53 14.80
C PRO A 93 -3.11 -17.06 14.67
N ARG A 94 -4.22 -16.77 13.96
CA ARG A 94 -4.74 -15.42 13.80
C ARG A 94 -4.98 -14.79 15.17
N ARG A 95 -4.40 -13.63 15.38
CA ARG A 95 -4.69 -12.77 16.53
C ARG A 95 -5.90 -11.89 16.21
N ASN A 96 -6.50 -11.29 17.25
CA ASN A 96 -7.60 -10.34 17.06
C ASN A 96 -7.33 -9.01 17.78
N ASP A 97 -6.06 -8.72 18.03
CA ASP A 97 -5.60 -7.59 18.84
C ASP A 97 -5.43 -6.36 17.95
N PHE A 98 -6.53 -5.80 17.47
CA PHE A 98 -6.52 -4.59 16.66
C PHE A 98 -6.04 -3.38 17.47
N THR A 99 -4.96 -2.76 17.02
CA THR A 99 -4.29 -1.64 17.69
C THR A 99 -4.23 -0.39 16.83
N GLN A 100 -4.14 0.75 17.49
CA GLN A 100 -3.84 2.04 16.84
C GLN A 100 -2.45 2.01 16.21
N ASP A 101 -2.23 2.81 15.19
CA ASP A 101 -0.89 3.05 14.66
C ASP A 101 -0.22 4.22 15.40
N GLU A 102 0.69 3.91 16.28
CA GLU A 102 1.43 4.92 17.05
C GLU A 102 2.49 5.65 16.22
N THR A 103 2.77 5.17 14.98
CA THR A 103 3.74 5.80 14.07
C THR A 103 3.15 6.95 13.27
N LEU A 104 1.82 7.16 13.31
CA LEU A 104 1.18 8.31 12.68
C LEU A 104 1.69 9.63 13.27
N PRO A 105 1.81 10.70 12.46
CA PRO A 105 2.22 12.02 12.91
C PRO A 105 1.43 12.50 14.13
N LYS A 106 2.11 13.28 14.98
CA LYS A 106 1.49 13.88 16.17
C LYS A 106 0.32 14.78 15.74
N GLY A 107 -0.80 14.65 16.44
CA GLY A 107 -2.02 15.44 16.18
C GLY A 107 -2.98 14.78 15.20
N TRP A 108 -2.57 13.72 14.50
CA TRP A 108 -3.49 12.96 13.65
C TRP A 108 -4.41 12.07 14.47
N GLN A 109 -5.64 11.91 13.99
CA GLN A 109 -6.58 10.99 14.62
C GLN A 109 -6.09 9.55 14.43
N ARG A 110 -6.06 8.79 15.53
CA ARG A 110 -5.79 7.35 15.51
C ARG A 110 -7.08 6.57 15.62
N VAL A 111 -7.35 5.76 14.62
CA VAL A 111 -8.51 4.85 14.62
C VAL A 111 -8.36 3.83 15.73
N LYS A 112 -9.46 3.55 16.43
CA LYS A 112 -9.54 2.58 17.53
C LYS A 112 -10.39 1.39 17.11
N SER A 113 -10.12 0.22 17.69
CA SER A 113 -10.95 -0.98 17.47
C SER A 113 -12.43 -0.74 17.84
N THR A 114 -12.68 0.12 18.84
CA THR A 114 -14.03 0.51 19.28
C THR A 114 -14.79 1.36 18.27
N ASP A 115 -14.12 1.98 17.30
CA ASP A 115 -14.77 2.78 16.25
C ASP A 115 -15.59 1.92 15.30
N TYR A 116 -15.23 0.64 15.18
CA TYR A 116 -15.95 -0.37 14.40
C TYR A 116 -17.11 -1.04 15.17
N SER A 117 -17.19 -0.84 16.50
CA SER A 117 -18.17 -1.53 17.33
C SER A 117 -19.61 -1.08 17.01
N GLY A 118 -20.48 -2.03 16.63
CA GLY A 118 -21.86 -1.79 16.27
C GLY A 118 -22.06 -1.13 14.90
N SER A 119 -21.02 -1.02 14.08
CA SER A 119 -21.08 -0.37 12.76
C SER A 119 -21.77 -1.21 11.68
N GLY A 120 -21.85 -2.54 11.87
CA GLY A 120 -22.29 -3.48 10.82
C GLY A 120 -21.18 -3.88 9.85
N TYR A 121 -19.99 -3.27 9.94
CA TYR A 121 -18.84 -3.57 9.09
C TYR A 121 -17.78 -4.38 9.83
N ASP A 122 -17.13 -5.30 9.12
CA ASP A 122 -15.94 -5.99 9.59
C ASP A 122 -14.73 -5.05 9.56
N ARG A 123 -13.73 -5.36 10.39
CA ARG A 123 -12.38 -4.81 10.27
C ARG A 123 -11.64 -5.58 9.17
N GLY A 124 -11.83 -5.13 7.92
CA GLY A 124 -11.27 -5.79 6.74
C GLY A 124 -9.78 -5.50 6.58
N HIS A 125 -8.97 -6.56 6.56
CA HIS A 125 -7.54 -6.45 6.30
C HIS A 125 -7.25 -6.15 4.84
N MET A 126 -6.28 -5.28 4.60
CA MET A 126 -5.68 -5.15 3.27
C MET A 126 -4.56 -6.18 3.10
N CYS A 127 -3.48 -6.11 3.89
CA CYS A 127 -2.51 -7.20 4.02
C CYS A 127 -3.03 -8.20 5.07
N PRO A 128 -3.45 -9.43 4.70
CA PRO A 128 -4.12 -10.34 5.63
C PRO A 128 -3.14 -10.98 6.61
N ALA A 129 -3.62 -11.30 7.81
CA ALA A 129 -2.84 -11.96 8.85
C ALA A 129 -2.26 -13.31 8.41
N ALA A 130 -2.97 -14.04 7.55
CA ALA A 130 -2.52 -15.33 7.03
C ALA A 130 -1.32 -15.21 6.07
N ASP A 131 -1.12 -14.05 5.44
CA ASP A 131 0.05 -13.75 4.60
C ASP A 131 1.30 -13.37 5.43
N ARG A 132 1.14 -13.26 6.75
CA ARG A 132 2.18 -12.92 7.73
C ARG A 132 2.12 -13.86 8.93
N SER A 133 2.01 -15.18 8.67
CA SER A 133 1.82 -16.20 9.71
C SER A 133 3.08 -16.98 10.05
N ALA A 134 4.24 -16.58 9.55
CA ALA A 134 5.53 -17.22 9.86
C ALA A 134 5.98 -16.96 11.30
N ASN A 135 5.71 -15.78 11.86
CA ASN A 135 6.04 -15.43 13.23
C ASN A 135 4.98 -14.49 13.85
N VAL A 136 5.05 -14.34 15.17
CA VAL A 136 4.05 -13.57 15.94
C VAL A 136 4.15 -12.08 15.65
N GLU A 137 5.34 -11.52 15.48
CA GLU A 137 5.57 -10.10 15.24
C GLU A 137 4.94 -9.66 13.91
N ASP A 138 5.24 -10.38 12.84
CA ASP A 138 4.69 -10.09 11.51
C ASP A 138 3.16 -10.24 11.48
N ASN A 139 2.63 -11.28 12.15
CA ASN A 139 1.20 -11.47 12.26
C ASN A 139 0.54 -10.31 13.01
N THR A 140 1.11 -9.88 14.14
CA THR A 140 0.59 -8.77 14.95
C THR A 140 0.58 -7.45 14.17
N ALA A 141 1.61 -7.18 13.36
CA ALA A 141 1.69 -5.97 12.55
C ALA A 141 0.51 -5.80 11.58
N THR A 142 -0.11 -6.90 11.12
CA THR A 142 -1.27 -6.81 10.23
C THR A 142 -2.54 -6.28 10.90
N PHE A 143 -2.63 -6.31 12.24
CA PHE A 143 -3.76 -5.83 13.02
C PHE A 143 -3.66 -4.34 13.39
N ILE A 144 -2.65 -3.62 12.90
CA ILE A 144 -2.56 -2.17 13.03
C ILE A 144 -3.64 -1.53 12.15
N LEU A 145 -4.44 -0.61 12.72
CA LEU A 145 -5.65 -0.10 12.08
C LEU A 145 -5.40 0.76 10.83
N THR A 146 -4.15 1.13 10.53
CA THR A 146 -3.78 1.72 9.22
C THR A 146 -3.68 0.69 8.09
N ASN A 147 -3.81 -0.61 8.38
CA ASN A 147 -3.96 -1.71 7.42
C ASN A 147 -5.43 -2.14 7.22
N ILE A 148 -6.39 -1.46 7.85
CA ILE A 148 -7.77 -1.93 7.99
C ILE A 148 -8.74 -0.93 7.36
N ILE A 149 -9.77 -1.46 6.68
CA ILE A 149 -10.89 -0.67 6.16
C ILE A 149 -12.23 -1.21 6.68
N PRO A 150 -13.29 -0.39 6.74
CA PRO A 150 -14.65 -0.91 6.92
C PRO A 150 -15.06 -1.73 5.70
N GLN A 151 -15.25 -3.03 5.89
CA GLN A 151 -15.61 -3.96 4.82
C GLN A 151 -16.90 -4.67 5.16
N ALA A 152 -17.83 -4.75 4.19
CA ALA A 152 -19.06 -5.52 4.33
C ALA A 152 -18.70 -6.98 4.62
N ARG A 153 -19.44 -7.62 5.53
CA ARG A 153 -19.13 -8.98 5.97
C ARG A 153 -19.12 -9.97 4.82
N ASP A 154 -20.08 -9.86 3.91
CA ASP A 154 -20.20 -10.79 2.79
C ASP A 154 -19.09 -10.58 1.73
N ASN A 155 -18.60 -9.35 1.57
CA ASN A 155 -17.37 -9.10 0.79
C ASN A 155 -16.16 -9.73 1.50
N ASN A 156 -15.91 -9.34 2.76
CA ASN A 156 -14.72 -9.73 3.52
C ASN A 156 -14.59 -11.25 3.70
N GLN A 157 -15.69 -11.92 4.07
CA GLN A 157 -15.74 -13.37 4.35
C GLN A 157 -16.15 -14.22 3.14
N GLY A 158 -16.39 -13.60 2.00
CA GLY A 158 -16.80 -14.21 0.75
C GLY A 158 -15.71 -14.17 -0.32
N PRO A 159 -15.95 -13.48 -1.44
CA PRO A 159 -15.03 -13.48 -2.57
C PRO A 159 -13.64 -12.92 -2.24
N TRP A 160 -13.52 -11.94 -1.30
CA TRP A 160 -12.25 -11.41 -0.85
C TRP A 160 -11.39 -12.48 -0.18
N ALA A 161 -11.90 -13.18 0.84
CA ALA A 161 -11.19 -14.26 1.53
C ALA A 161 -10.84 -15.41 0.58
N LYS A 162 -11.75 -15.78 -0.34
CA LYS A 162 -11.50 -16.83 -1.34
C LYS A 162 -10.33 -16.49 -2.28
N LEU A 163 -10.18 -15.21 -2.64
CA LEU A 163 -9.04 -14.76 -3.45
C LEU A 163 -7.73 -14.77 -2.66
N GLU A 164 -7.78 -14.42 -1.38
CA GLU A 164 -6.62 -14.49 -0.49
C GLU A 164 -6.14 -15.94 -0.32
N ASP A 165 -7.06 -16.87 -0.07
CA ASP A 165 -6.74 -18.30 0.03
C ASP A 165 -6.13 -18.82 -1.28
N TYR A 166 -6.76 -18.50 -2.42
CA TYR A 166 -6.25 -18.86 -3.73
C TYR A 166 -4.81 -18.35 -3.95
N THR A 167 -4.54 -17.09 -3.58
CA THR A 167 -3.19 -16.50 -3.72
C THR A 167 -2.16 -17.24 -2.89
N ARG A 168 -2.48 -17.56 -1.62
CA ARG A 168 -1.61 -18.35 -0.75
C ARG A 168 -1.37 -19.76 -1.28
N ASP A 169 -2.39 -20.37 -1.87
CA ASP A 169 -2.22 -21.70 -2.46
C ASP A 169 -1.27 -21.68 -3.67
N GLN A 170 -1.30 -20.64 -4.50
CA GLN A 170 -0.32 -20.47 -5.58
C GLN A 170 1.11 -20.28 -5.02
N VAL A 171 1.25 -19.55 -3.91
CA VAL A 171 2.56 -19.37 -3.26
C VAL A 171 3.06 -20.69 -2.65
N LYS A 172 2.20 -21.51 -2.06
CA LYS A 172 2.57 -22.87 -1.58
C LYS A 172 2.95 -23.80 -2.73
N LEU A 173 2.45 -23.56 -3.93
CA LEU A 173 2.84 -24.28 -5.16
C LEU A 173 4.16 -23.77 -5.77
N GLY A 174 4.83 -22.84 -5.11
CA GLY A 174 6.17 -22.39 -5.48
C GLY A 174 6.22 -21.03 -6.19
N GLN A 175 5.11 -20.30 -6.31
CA GLN A 175 5.14 -18.93 -6.84
C GLN A 175 5.48 -17.92 -5.73
N GLU A 176 5.87 -16.72 -6.11
CA GLU A 176 5.83 -15.52 -5.28
C GLU A 176 4.71 -14.60 -5.80
N ALA A 177 4.23 -13.67 -4.97
CA ALA A 177 3.22 -12.71 -5.40
C ALA A 177 3.56 -11.29 -4.92
N TYR A 178 3.42 -10.32 -5.82
CA TYR A 178 3.36 -8.91 -5.47
C TYR A 178 1.89 -8.52 -5.45
N ILE A 179 1.43 -8.02 -4.33
CA ILE A 179 0.01 -7.75 -4.10
C ILE A 179 -0.16 -6.31 -3.66
N ILE A 180 -1.15 -5.65 -4.24
CA ILE A 180 -1.60 -4.35 -3.77
C ILE A 180 -3.12 -4.34 -3.70
N SER A 181 -3.68 -3.78 -2.63
CA SER A 181 -5.12 -3.72 -2.42
C SER A 181 -5.54 -2.42 -1.75
N GLY A 182 -6.78 -2.04 -1.93
CA GLY A 182 -7.34 -0.83 -1.35
C GLY A 182 -8.84 -0.72 -1.53
N GLY A 183 -9.35 0.48 -1.24
CA GLY A 183 -10.74 0.82 -1.49
C GLY A 183 -10.85 2.14 -2.24
N TYR A 184 -11.94 2.32 -2.99
CA TYR A 184 -12.25 3.59 -3.64
C TYR A 184 -13.75 3.92 -3.56
N GLY A 185 -14.08 5.15 -3.93
CA GLY A 185 -15.40 5.70 -3.67
C GLY A 185 -15.65 5.87 -2.17
N GLN A 186 -16.82 6.37 -1.81
CA GLN A 186 -17.23 6.50 -0.43
C GLN A 186 -18.75 6.43 -0.35
N LYS A 187 -19.30 5.48 0.43
CA LYS A 187 -20.73 5.36 0.65
C LYS A 187 -21.19 5.80 2.05
N GLY A 188 -20.26 6.24 2.87
CA GLY A 188 -20.54 6.75 4.20
C GLY A 188 -19.30 6.81 5.07
N VAL A 189 -19.53 7.00 6.37
CA VAL A 189 -18.52 6.92 7.42
C VAL A 189 -19.06 6.09 8.57
N LEU A 190 -18.18 5.44 9.33
CA LEU A 190 -18.59 4.72 10.54
C LEU A 190 -19.21 5.71 11.54
N PRO A 191 -20.22 5.29 12.33
CA PRO A 191 -20.85 6.14 13.34
C PRO A 191 -19.89 6.73 14.38
N LYS A 192 -18.81 6.00 14.64
CA LYS A 192 -17.71 6.41 15.51
C LYS A 192 -16.42 6.57 14.68
N GLY A 193 -15.50 7.41 15.16
CA GLY A 193 -14.16 7.54 14.58
C GLY A 193 -14.10 8.16 13.17
N LYS A 194 -15.23 8.52 12.55
CA LYS A 194 -15.30 9.14 11.21
C LYS A 194 -14.52 8.37 10.12
N VAL A 195 -14.40 7.05 10.27
CA VAL A 195 -13.68 6.19 9.33
C VAL A 195 -14.52 6.03 8.06
N ALA A 196 -13.97 6.39 6.92
CA ALA A 196 -14.67 6.31 5.63
C ALA A 196 -14.98 4.86 5.25
N ILE A 197 -16.17 4.61 4.72
CA ILE A 197 -16.60 3.32 4.19
C ILE A 197 -16.42 3.37 2.67
N PRO A 198 -15.46 2.65 2.09
CA PRO A 198 -15.29 2.63 0.63
C PRO A 198 -16.49 1.97 -0.05
N ALA A 199 -16.83 2.44 -1.24
CA ALA A 199 -17.90 1.85 -2.05
C ALA A 199 -17.47 0.51 -2.65
N ASN A 200 -16.21 0.41 -3.06
CA ASN A 200 -15.61 -0.78 -3.64
C ASN A 200 -14.30 -1.12 -2.94
N THR A 201 -13.94 -2.40 -2.99
CA THR A 201 -12.62 -2.92 -2.63
C THR A 201 -11.97 -3.54 -3.87
N TRP A 202 -10.68 -3.32 -4.03
CA TRP A 202 -9.94 -3.82 -5.19
C TRP A 202 -8.64 -4.48 -4.78
N LYS A 203 -8.16 -5.39 -5.62
CA LYS A 203 -6.86 -6.05 -5.44
C LYS A 203 -6.21 -6.32 -6.79
N VAL A 204 -4.91 -6.05 -6.89
CA VAL A 204 -4.05 -6.44 -8.00
C VAL A 204 -3.01 -7.41 -7.46
N ILE A 205 -2.83 -8.54 -8.14
CA ILE A 205 -1.89 -9.60 -7.81
C ILE A 205 -1.05 -9.87 -9.05
N VAL A 206 0.27 -9.77 -8.91
CA VAL A 206 1.24 -10.11 -9.95
C VAL A 206 2.02 -11.32 -9.45
N PHE A 207 1.85 -12.46 -10.10
CA PHE A 207 2.58 -13.68 -9.77
C PHE A 207 3.97 -13.67 -10.41
N ALA A 208 4.94 -14.20 -9.67
CA ALA A 208 6.33 -14.21 -10.08
C ALA A 208 6.99 -15.53 -9.71
N GLU A 209 8.06 -15.87 -10.44
CA GLU A 209 8.91 -17.00 -10.12
C GLU A 209 9.69 -16.75 -8.82
N PRO A 210 10.05 -17.81 -8.07
CA PRO A 210 10.83 -17.68 -6.85
C PRO A 210 12.15 -16.93 -7.06
N GLY A 211 12.45 -16.02 -6.14
CA GLY A 211 13.64 -15.16 -6.25
C GLY A 211 13.50 -14.01 -7.23
N SER A 212 12.29 -13.69 -7.65
CA SER A 212 11.97 -12.56 -8.53
C SER A 212 12.53 -11.24 -8.00
N LYS A 213 13.10 -10.46 -8.92
CA LYS A 213 13.70 -9.14 -8.65
C LYS A 213 12.74 -7.98 -9.00
N GLY A 214 11.47 -8.11 -8.65
CA GLY A 214 10.46 -7.08 -8.89
C GLY A 214 10.21 -6.84 -10.37
N ALA A 215 10.14 -5.57 -10.77
CA ALA A 215 9.80 -5.15 -12.13
C ALA A 215 10.67 -5.80 -13.23
N ALA A 216 11.95 -6.03 -12.94
CA ALA A 216 12.87 -6.68 -13.91
C ALA A 216 12.48 -8.13 -14.25
N SER A 217 11.67 -8.78 -13.45
CA SER A 217 11.17 -10.15 -13.68
C SER A 217 9.79 -10.18 -14.32
N VAL A 218 9.15 -9.03 -14.52
CA VAL A 218 7.82 -8.95 -15.15
C VAL A 218 7.97 -8.94 -16.67
N THR A 219 7.21 -9.79 -17.32
CA THR A 219 7.18 -9.93 -18.78
C THR A 219 5.74 -9.89 -19.28
N GLU A 220 5.53 -9.79 -20.58
CA GLU A 220 4.19 -9.87 -21.17
C GLU A 220 3.45 -11.19 -20.88
N LYS A 221 4.16 -12.26 -20.47
CA LYS A 221 3.59 -13.57 -20.08
C LYS A 221 3.29 -13.65 -18.58
N THR A 222 3.69 -12.67 -17.80
CA THR A 222 3.45 -12.63 -16.36
C THR A 222 1.96 -12.75 -16.08
N ARG A 223 1.61 -13.65 -15.17
CA ARG A 223 0.24 -13.85 -14.73
C ARG A 223 -0.16 -12.76 -13.76
N ILE A 224 -1.29 -12.15 -14.04
CA ILE A 224 -1.88 -11.11 -13.17
C ILE A 224 -3.33 -11.47 -12.86
N ILE A 225 -3.83 -10.98 -11.72
CA ILE A 225 -5.25 -10.95 -11.37
C ILE A 225 -5.55 -9.55 -10.87
N ALA A 226 -6.58 -8.93 -11.43
CA ALA A 226 -7.17 -7.71 -10.93
C ALA A 226 -8.64 -7.95 -10.63
N VAL A 227 -9.12 -7.47 -9.47
CA VAL A 227 -10.53 -7.58 -9.08
C VAL A 227 -11.05 -6.26 -8.54
N ASP A 228 -12.33 -6.01 -8.79
CA ASP A 228 -13.09 -4.86 -8.31
C ASP A 228 -14.42 -5.34 -7.71
N LEU A 229 -14.49 -5.40 -6.40
CA LEU A 229 -15.63 -5.96 -5.69
C LEU A 229 -16.49 -4.84 -5.07
N PRO A 230 -17.82 -4.88 -5.20
CA PRO A 230 -18.67 -4.01 -4.41
C PRO A 230 -18.49 -4.30 -2.90
N ASN A 231 -18.40 -3.27 -2.10
CA ASN A 231 -18.28 -3.41 -0.64
C ASN A 231 -19.70 -3.55 -0.03
N ASP A 232 -20.40 -4.62 -0.41
CA ASP A 232 -21.81 -4.84 -0.10
C ASP A 232 -22.08 -6.21 0.51
N GLU A 233 -23.24 -6.33 1.16
CA GLU A 233 -23.81 -7.59 1.58
C GLU A 233 -24.46 -8.32 0.39
N GLY A 234 -24.77 -9.61 0.55
CA GLY A 234 -25.43 -10.45 -0.46
C GLY A 234 -24.48 -11.15 -1.43
N ILE A 235 -23.16 -10.92 -1.34
CA ILE A 235 -22.17 -11.45 -2.28
C ILE A 235 -21.31 -12.60 -1.72
N LYS A 236 -21.57 -13.06 -0.50
CA LYS A 236 -20.72 -14.04 0.21
C LYS A 236 -20.46 -15.33 -0.58
N GLN A 237 -21.48 -15.81 -1.28
CA GLN A 237 -21.38 -17.05 -2.03
C GLN A 237 -20.73 -16.89 -3.41
N ASN A 238 -20.59 -15.67 -3.87
CA ASN A 238 -20.04 -15.38 -5.20
C ASN A 238 -18.58 -15.85 -5.30
N LYS A 239 -18.19 -16.19 -6.52
CA LYS A 239 -16.78 -16.48 -6.85
C LYS A 239 -16.07 -15.17 -7.14
N TRP A 240 -14.83 -15.01 -6.67
CA TRP A 240 -14.03 -13.80 -6.93
C TRP A 240 -13.80 -13.56 -8.44
N GLN A 241 -13.81 -14.63 -9.25
CA GLN A 241 -13.67 -14.52 -10.71
C GLN A 241 -14.78 -13.69 -11.37
N GLN A 242 -15.95 -13.59 -10.76
CA GLN A 242 -17.05 -12.76 -11.26
C GLN A 242 -16.77 -11.25 -11.17
N TYR A 243 -15.73 -10.88 -10.41
CA TYR A 243 -15.30 -9.52 -10.16
C TYR A 243 -13.95 -9.20 -10.79
N GLN A 244 -13.49 -10.07 -11.72
CA GLN A 244 -12.28 -9.77 -12.49
C GLN A 244 -12.49 -8.52 -13.33
N THR A 245 -11.45 -7.74 -13.43
CA THR A 245 -11.36 -6.50 -14.20
C THR A 245 -9.95 -6.39 -14.75
N THR A 246 -9.64 -5.32 -15.44
CA THR A 246 -8.28 -5.03 -15.88
C THR A 246 -7.59 -4.04 -14.94
N ILE A 247 -6.25 -4.05 -14.93
CA ILE A 247 -5.48 -3.03 -14.21
C ILE A 247 -5.86 -1.64 -14.73
N ARG A 248 -5.99 -1.48 -16.04
CA ARG A 248 -6.35 -0.20 -16.68
C ARG A 248 -7.70 0.34 -16.23
N GLU A 249 -8.69 -0.51 -16.05
CA GLU A 249 -9.99 -0.09 -15.49
C GLU A 249 -9.85 0.36 -14.02
N LEU A 250 -9.00 -0.30 -13.22
CA LEU A 250 -8.73 0.14 -11.85
C LEU A 250 -7.99 1.47 -11.83
N GLU A 251 -7.04 1.71 -12.74
CA GLU A 251 -6.35 2.99 -12.88
C GLU A 251 -7.33 4.13 -13.19
N GLN A 252 -8.26 3.90 -14.12
CA GLN A 252 -9.29 4.89 -14.44
C GLN A 252 -10.19 5.22 -13.25
N LYS A 253 -10.50 4.23 -12.40
CA LYS A 253 -11.37 4.40 -11.22
C LYS A 253 -10.65 5.01 -10.02
N THR A 254 -9.37 4.73 -9.85
CA THR A 254 -8.59 5.14 -8.68
C THR A 254 -7.71 6.36 -8.93
N GLY A 255 -7.33 6.62 -10.18
CA GLY A 255 -6.32 7.62 -10.53
C GLY A 255 -4.89 7.17 -10.22
N TYR A 256 -4.67 5.87 -10.00
CA TYR A 256 -3.35 5.30 -9.69
C TYR A 256 -2.64 4.84 -10.98
N ASP A 257 -1.32 4.72 -10.92
CA ASP A 257 -0.45 4.20 -11.97
C ASP A 257 0.21 2.92 -11.43
N PHE A 258 -0.42 1.78 -11.70
CA PHE A 258 0.10 0.48 -11.28
C PHE A 258 1.24 0.05 -12.22
N LEU A 259 2.12 -0.83 -11.71
CA LEU A 259 3.26 -1.35 -12.46
C LEU A 259 4.23 -0.26 -12.98
N SER A 260 4.22 0.94 -12.39
CA SER A 260 4.94 2.13 -12.89
C SER A 260 6.47 1.96 -13.04
N THR A 261 7.05 0.91 -12.45
CA THR A 261 8.48 0.55 -12.59
C THR A 261 8.73 -0.51 -13.67
N VAL A 262 7.67 -1.10 -14.23
CA VAL A 262 7.75 -2.07 -15.34
C VAL A 262 7.92 -1.32 -16.67
N PRO A 263 8.69 -1.81 -17.65
CA PRO A 263 8.78 -1.18 -18.96
C PRO A 263 7.42 -0.95 -19.62
N LYS A 264 7.22 0.22 -20.20
CA LYS A 264 5.91 0.69 -20.70
C LYS A 264 5.27 -0.28 -21.72
N GLU A 265 6.08 -0.88 -22.59
CA GLU A 265 5.58 -1.83 -23.59
C GLU A 265 5.01 -3.10 -22.94
N ILE A 266 5.50 -3.46 -21.75
CA ILE A 266 4.99 -4.61 -20.97
C ILE A 266 3.75 -4.19 -20.21
N GLN A 267 3.74 -2.99 -19.59
CA GLN A 267 2.55 -2.44 -18.94
C GLN A 267 1.35 -2.44 -19.89
N ASP A 268 1.52 -1.85 -21.09
CA ASP A 268 0.43 -1.70 -22.08
C ASP A 268 -0.21 -3.04 -22.46
N LYS A 269 0.56 -4.13 -22.40
CA LYS A 269 0.06 -5.49 -22.66
C LYS A 269 -0.58 -6.14 -21.45
N LEU A 270 -0.03 -5.91 -20.26
CA LEU A 270 -0.51 -6.54 -19.02
C LEU A 270 -1.77 -5.86 -18.48
N GLU A 271 -1.82 -4.54 -18.53
CA GLU A 271 -2.88 -3.74 -17.90
C GLU A 271 -4.26 -3.93 -18.56
N VAL A 272 -4.31 -4.48 -19.77
CA VAL A 272 -5.56 -4.78 -20.48
C VAL A 272 -5.99 -6.25 -20.39
N LYS A 273 -5.22 -7.10 -19.68
CA LYS A 273 -5.55 -8.51 -19.47
C LYS A 273 -6.53 -8.70 -18.33
N GLN A 274 -7.40 -9.70 -18.48
CA GLN A 274 -8.24 -10.26 -17.43
C GLN A 274 -7.76 -11.64 -17.02
#